data_05721f36a0f0b2864507b4c9491d27d6
#
_entry.id   05721f36a0f0b2864507b4c9491d27d6
#
_cell.length_a   1.000
_cell.length_b   1.000
_cell.length_c   1.000
_cell.angle_alpha   90.00
_cell.angle_beta   90.00
_cell.angle_gamma   90.00
#
_symmetry.space_group_name_H-M   'P 1'
#
loop_
_entity.id
_entity.type
_entity.pdbx_description
1 polymer ?
#
loop_
_entity_poly.entity_id
_entity_poly.type
_entity_poly.pdbx_seq_one_letter_code
_entity_poly.pdbx_strand_id
1 'polypeptide(L)' 'MTRSVISVTPDTSIVEAANIMLKRHVSGLTVVDGAGKLVGVVSEGDFIRRS' A
#
# COMPACT_ATOMS: atom_id res chain seq x y z
N MET A 1 8.73 -18.70 3.62
CA MET A 1 8.38 -17.93 3.01
C MET A 1 8.19 -16.69 3.52
N THR A 2 8.64 -15.74 3.11
CA THR A 2 8.52 -14.54 3.62
C THR A 2 7.62 -13.75 2.83
N ARG A 3 6.68 -13.13 3.40
CA ARG A 3 5.87 -12.27 2.76
C ARG A 3 6.14 -10.96 3.24
N SER A 4 6.47 -10.00 2.51
CA SER A 4 6.72 -8.64 2.94
C SER A 4 5.43 -7.89 2.87
N VAL A 5 4.93 -7.52 3.99
CA VAL A 5 3.71 -6.75 4.05
C VAL A 5 4.06 -5.38 4.55
N ILE A 6 3.76 -4.35 3.79
CA ILE A 6 4.06 -2.99 4.14
C ILE A 6 2.78 -2.27 4.49
N SER A 7 2.80 -1.53 5.58
CA SER A 7 1.63 -0.79 6.02
C SER A 7 1.86 0.69 5.82
N VAL A 8 0.83 1.40 5.43
CA VAL A 8 0.91 2.85 5.29
C VAL A 8 -0.28 3.43 6.03
N THR A 9 -0.29 4.73 6.21
CA THR A 9 -1.38 5.39 6.91
C THR A 9 -2.27 6.07 5.88
N PRO A 10 -3.48 6.47 6.28
CA PRO A 10 -4.36 7.17 5.36
C PRO A 10 -3.80 8.49 4.88
N ASP A 11 -2.79 9.01 5.59
CA ASP A 11 -2.19 10.27 5.19
C ASP A 11 -1.14 10.06 4.10
N THR A 12 -0.75 8.85 3.83
CA THR A 12 0.25 8.58 2.80
C THR A 12 -0.34 8.92 1.44
N SER A 13 0.38 9.69 0.65
CA SER A 13 -0.15 10.07 -0.65
C SER A 13 -0.07 8.89 -1.60
N ILE A 14 -0.85 8.96 -2.66
CA ILE A 14 -0.89 7.88 -3.60
C ILE A 14 0.44 7.75 -4.31
N VAL A 15 1.12 8.85 -4.54
CA VAL A 15 2.41 8.83 -5.19
C VAL A 15 3.43 8.14 -4.29
N GLU A 16 3.36 8.42 -3.01
CA GLU A 16 4.26 7.82 -2.07
C GLU A 16 4.00 6.35 -1.95
N ALA A 17 2.73 5.96 -1.92
CA ALA A 17 2.37 4.55 -1.84
C ALA A 17 2.89 3.81 -3.07
N ALA A 18 2.75 4.40 -4.24
CA ALA A 18 3.22 3.76 -5.46
C ALA A 18 4.75 3.60 -5.43
N ASN A 19 5.44 4.59 -4.92
CA ASN A 19 6.89 4.52 -4.82
C ASN A 19 7.32 3.41 -3.87
N ILE A 20 6.61 3.24 -2.77
CA ILE A 20 6.92 2.18 -1.83
C ILE A 20 6.74 0.82 -2.50
N MET A 21 5.68 0.67 -3.26
CA MET A 21 5.43 -0.59 -3.92
C MET A 21 6.54 -0.90 -4.92
N LEU A 22 6.99 0.11 -5.63
CA LEU A 22 8.07 -0.09 -6.58
C LEU A 22 9.39 -0.40 -5.89
N LYS A 23 9.68 0.33 -4.84
CA LYS A 23 10.90 0.12 -4.14
C LYS A 23 10.97 -1.20 -3.44
N ARG A 24 9.89 -1.64 -2.89
CA ARG A 24 9.87 -2.89 -2.15
C ARG A 24 9.43 -4.08 -2.97
N HIS A 25 9.06 -3.87 -4.19
CA HIS A 25 8.61 -4.94 -5.08
C HIS A 25 7.45 -5.72 -4.47
N VAL A 26 6.50 -4.98 -3.90
CA VAL A 26 5.30 -5.63 -3.36
C VAL A 26 4.14 -5.26 -4.23
N SER A 27 3.13 -6.09 -4.29
CA SER A 27 1.99 -5.82 -5.14
C SER A 27 0.82 -5.23 -4.38
N GLY A 28 0.96 -4.99 -3.12
CA GLY A 28 -0.12 -4.42 -2.35
C GLY A 28 0.37 -3.85 -1.04
N LEU A 29 -0.43 -2.96 -0.46
CA LEU A 29 -0.11 -2.33 0.81
C LEU A 29 -1.35 -2.40 1.68
N THR A 30 -1.16 -2.45 2.98
CA THR A 30 -2.28 -2.34 3.89
C THR A 30 -2.29 -0.94 4.45
N VAL A 31 -3.47 -0.40 4.68
CA VAL A 31 -3.61 0.94 5.24
C VAL A 31 -4.12 0.80 6.65
N VAL A 32 -3.37 1.34 7.61
CA VAL A 32 -3.78 1.29 9.01
C VAL A 32 -3.85 2.70 9.54
N ASP A 33 -4.72 2.93 10.51
CA ASP A 33 -4.85 4.26 11.06
C ASP A 33 -3.86 4.44 12.21
N GLY A 34 -3.94 5.55 12.89
CA GLY A 34 -3.02 5.86 13.97
C GLY A 34 -3.06 4.88 15.12
N ALA A 35 -4.14 4.16 15.25
CA ALA A 35 -4.27 3.18 16.30
C ALA A 35 -3.76 1.81 15.86
N GLY A 36 -3.34 1.70 14.62
CA GLY A 36 -2.88 0.43 14.12
C GLY A 36 -3.97 -0.48 13.60
N LYS A 37 -5.19 0.11 13.39
CA LYS A 37 -6.29 -0.68 12.95
C LYS A 37 -6.34 -0.69 11.44
N LEU A 38 -6.57 -1.82 10.83
CA LEU A 38 -6.65 -1.91 9.38
C LEU A 38 -7.88 -1.18 8.87
N VAL A 39 -7.69 -0.21 8.02
CA VAL A 39 -8.79 0.55 7.46
C VAL A 39 -8.92 0.35 5.96
N GLY A 40 -7.95 -0.26 5.31
CA GLY A 40 -8.09 -0.49 3.88
C GLY A 40 -6.90 -1.23 3.32
N VAL A 41 -6.99 -1.55 2.06
CA VAL A 41 -5.94 -2.24 1.36
C VAL A 41 -5.82 -1.63 -0.03
N VAL A 42 -4.60 -1.43 -0.48
CA VAL A 42 -4.36 -0.86 -1.80
C VAL A 42 -3.53 -1.87 -2.56
N SER A 43 -3.86 -2.14 -3.79
CA SER A 43 -3.11 -3.08 -4.58
C SER A 43 -2.65 -2.43 -5.87
N GLU A 44 -1.73 -3.09 -6.55
CA GLU A 44 -1.18 -2.52 -7.75
C GLU A 44 -2.27 -2.37 -8.81
N GLY A 45 -3.29 -3.16 -8.79
CA GLY A 45 -4.39 -3.01 -9.71
C GLY A 45 -5.12 -1.68 -9.57
N ASP A 46 -5.09 -1.10 -8.37
CA ASP A 46 -5.74 0.16 -8.15
C ASP A 46 -5.00 1.29 -8.83
N PHE A 47 -3.73 1.13 -9.09
CA PHE A 47 -2.97 2.17 -9.74
C PHE A 47 -2.91 1.96 -11.25
N ILE A 48 -2.95 0.72 -11.67
CA ILE A 48 -2.82 0.48 -13.07
C ILE A 48 -4.13 0.29 -13.77
N ARG A 49 -5.23 0.50 -13.16
CA ARG A 49 -6.45 0.33 -13.69
C ARG A 49 -6.59 1.12 -14.85
N ARG A 50 -6.65 1.02 -15.80
CA ARG A 50 -6.69 1.80 -16.71
C ARG A 50 -7.62 1.91 -17.29
N SER A 51 -7.90 2.12 -17.61
CA SER A 51 -8.94 2.31 -18.11
C SER A 51 -9.17 2.22 -19.24
#